data_86558d6d40ba27e29c8b62eac66acf93
#
_entry.id   86558d6d40ba27e29c8b62eac66acf93
#
_cell.length_a   1.000
_cell.length_b   1.000
_cell.length_c   1.000
_cell.angle_alpha   90.00
_cell.angle_beta   90.00
_cell.angle_gamma   90.00
#
_symmetry.space_group_name_H-M   'P 1'
#
loop_
_entity.id
_entity.type
_entity.pdbx_description
1 polymer ?
#
loop_
_entity_poly.entity_id
_entity_poly.type
_entity_poly.pdbx_seq_one_letter_code
_entity_poly.pdbx_strand_id
1 'polypeptide(L)'
;MRALRRLIPYFRPYRVALAAGLACVVISGALGSVNPTLLRGGIDGMHQGGSLDSAWRVAALMLGVSLAGGVFRYGMREFLNALSRRIEFDLRNDLLQHLLTLDAPYFGRTRTGELMARLTNDLSAVRMAAGPAIMYLVNTAAGGLFALGFMLSIEPRLTLLALLPMLPLPWMTGALGRRIHTRFEDVQEHFGSMTTRVQENLAGTRIVRAYQQEGAEEARWSALSETYLERNMHLARLQALMHPTFALLGGAGSLIVLGAGGTMVMRGTITVGAFVAFGMYLTMLVWPLIALGWVTNLFQRASASMGRLEQILDATPQVTSPMSPRTLPAATGGRTLEFRDVGFAYPPPAPSAVVEEPAIERRGWIRLARGAAATSRAPAPAPTSPPTPPATRWVFRHVSFTVAAGETLGVVGATGSGKSALLDLITRTWDPTEGEILLDGIPIHELSLEALRRELGVVPQETVLFSDTIQSNLTYGTSDDAPVDWAADVAQLTETIRDFPGGFATILGERGINLSGGQKQRAALARALARRPSIVLLDDALSAVDTHTEAAILHGLHEVLAGRTAIIASHRVSAIRDADHIIVLDNGGVVEAGTHDELFARRGRYWSLLSRQQLEDEVEEGVGGA
;
A
#
# COMPACT_ATOMS: atom_id res chain seq x y z
N MET A 1 -11.86 -7.16 -15.09
CA MET A 1 -11.56 -8.58 -15.43
C MET A 1 -10.26 -8.78 -16.22
N ARG A 2 -9.78 -7.80 -17.04
CA ARG A 2 -8.48 -7.93 -17.74
C ARG A 2 -7.31 -8.08 -16.78
N ALA A 3 -7.28 -7.31 -15.71
CA ALA A 3 -6.22 -7.36 -14.68
C ALA A 3 -6.05 -8.75 -14.04
N LEU A 4 -7.13 -9.49 -13.81
CA LEU A 4 -7.04 -10.84 -13.24
C LEU A 4 -6.33 -11.86 -14.14
N ARG A 5 -6.16 -11.59 -15.44
CA ARG A 5 -5.39 -12.48 -16.34
C ARG A 5 -3.91 -12.54 -15.94
N ARG A 6 -3.40 -11.49 -15.31
CA ARG A 6 -2.01 -11.44 -14.82
C ARG A 6 -1.76 -12.39 -13.63
N LEU A 7 -2.81 -12.91 -13.00
CA LEU A 7 -2.68 -13.96 -11.98
C LEU A 7 -2.46 -15.35 -12.57
N ILE A 8 -2.78 -15.58 -13.85
CA ILE A 8 -2.68 -16.91 -14.46
C ILE A 8 -1.27 -17.52 -14.34
N PRO A 9 -0.17 -16.78 -14.55
CA PRO A 9 1.18 -17.30 -14.34
C PRO A 9 1.41 -17.85 -12.93
N TYR A 10 0.86 -17.21 -11.90
CA TYR A 10 1.00 -17.62 -10.50
C TYR A 10 0.27 -18.92 -10.17
N PHE A 11 -0.73 -19.33 -10.97
CA PHE A 11 -1.38 -20.64 -10.82
C PHE A 11 -0.57 -21.78 -11.42
N ARG A 12 0.30 -21.52 -12.40
CA ARG A 12 1.05 -22.57 -13.13
C ARG A 12 1.88 -23.49 -12.24
N PRO A 13 2.65 -22.96 -11.24
CA PRO A 13 3.41 -23.82 -10.33
C PRO A 13 2.52 -24.74 -9.48
N TYR A 14 1.30 -24.32 -9.21
CA TYR A 14 0.37 -24.96 -8.27
C TYR A 14 -0.80 -25.68 -8.96
N ARG A 15 -0.69 -25.98 -10.26
CA ARG A 15 -1.77 -26.60 -11.07
C ARG A 15 -2.30 -27.89 -10.48
N VAL A 16 -1.46 -28.69 -9.83
CA VAL A 16 -1.86 -29.97 -9.19
C VAL A 16 -2.74 -29.70 -7.98
N ALA A 17 -2.34 -28.77 -7.11
CA ALA A 17 -3.13 -28.40 -5.94
C ALA A 17 -4.48 -27.77 -6.34
N LEU A 18 -4.50 -26.95 -7.40
CA LEU A 18 -5.72 -26.41 -7.96
C LEU A 18 -6.65 -27.52 -8.46
N ALA A 19 -6.13 -28.44 -9.27
CA ALA A 19 -6.92 -29.55 -9.80
C ALA A 19 -7.45 -30.47 -8.67
N ALA A 20 -6.62 -30.82 -7.69
CA ALA A 20 -7.03 -31.61 -6.53
C ALA A 20 -8.11 -30.90 -5.71
N GLY A 21 -7.94 -29.59 -5.46
CA GLY A 21 -8.92 -28.79 -4.74
C GLY A 21 -10.25 -28.73 -5.47
N LEU A 22 -10.25 -28.48 -6.79
CA LEU A 22 -11.46 -28.45 -7.63
C LEU A 22 -12.14 -29.85 -7.70
N ALA A 23 -11.38 -30.91 -7.80
CA ALA A 23 -11.90 -32.29 -7.74
C ALA A 23 -12.60 -32.54 -6.38
N CYS A 24 -11.97 -32.13 -5.27
CA CYS A 24 -12.58 -32.23 -3.95
C CYS A 24 -13.89 -31.43 -3.84
N VAL A 25 -13.99 -30.25 -4.47
CA VAL A 25 -15.23 -29.46 -4.52
C VAL A 25 -16.35 -30.25 -5.21
N VAL A 26 -16.07 -30.78 -6.41
CA VAL A 26 -17.07 -31.49 -7.21
C VAL A 26 -17.50 -32.77 -6.51
N ILE A 27 -16.55 -33.56 -5.98
CA ILE A 27 -16.85 -34.81 -5.26
C ILE A 27 -17.66 -34.53 -3.97
N SER A 28 -17.28 -33.51 -3.19
CA SER A 28 -18.03 -33.12 -2.00
C SER A 28 -19.44 -32.67 -2.33
N GLY A 29 -19.63 -31.92 -3.43
CA GLY A 29 -20.93 -31.49 -3.93
C GLY A 29 -21.78 -32.68 -4.39
N ALA A 30 -21.20 -33.61 -5.15
CA ALA A 30 -21.88 -34.85 -5.60
C ALA A 30 -22.32 -35.70 -4.41
N LEU A 31 -21.41 -35.99 -3.46
CA LEU A 31 -21.72 -36.77 -2.24
C LEU A 31 -22.82 -36.10 -1.41
N GLY A 32 -22.77 -34.77 -1.25
CA GLY A 32 -23.81 -34.02 -0.55
C GLY A 32 -25.18 -34.16 -1.21
N SER A 33 -25.22 -34.21 -2.55
CA SER A 33 -26.45 -34.33 -3.34
C SER A 33 -27.02 -35.77 -3.37
N VAL A 34 -26.25 -36.77 -2.97
CA VAL A 34 -26.73 -38.18 -2.88
C VAL A 34 -27.60 -38.38 -1.60
N ASN A 35 -27.37 -37.65 -0.52
CA ASN A 35 -28.09 -37.82 0.73
C ASN A 35 -29.63 -37.74 0.59
N PRO A 36 -30.24 -36.75 -0.11
CA PRO A 36 -31.69 -36.74 -0.31
C PRO A 36 -32.19 -37.97 -1.12
N THR A 37 -31.40 -38.48 -2.05
CA THR A 37 -31.75 -39.70 -2.80
C THR A 37 -31.74 -40.95 -1.91
N LEU A 38 -30.74 -41.07 -1.02
CA LEU A 38 -30.72 -42.18 -0.04
C LEU A 38 -31.90 -42.09 0.92
N LEU A 39 -32.21 -40.88 1.40
CA LEU A 39 -33.40 -40.67 2.25
C LEU A 39 -34.70 -41.06 1.51
N ARG A 40 -34.83 -40.70 0.22
CA ARG A 40 -35.93 -41.15 -0.63
C ARG A 40 -36.09 -42.66 -0.57
N GLY A 41 -35.00 -43.39 -0.85
CA GLY A 41 -35.02 -44.87 -0.85
C GLY A 41 -35.37 -45.46 0.54
N GLY A 42 -34.90 -44.83 1.59
CA GLY A 42 -35.27 -45.23 2.96
C GLY A 42 -36.73 -45.03 3.30
N ILE A 43 -37.32 -43.88 2.95
CA ILE A 43 -38.73 -43.58 3.19
C ILE A 43 -39.63 -44.50 2.35
N ASP A 44 -39.32 -44.65 1.08
CA ASP A 44 -40.11 -45.49 0.19
C ASP A 44 -40.05 -46.97 0.62
N GLY A 45 -38.86 -47.44 1.04
CA GLY A 45 -38.70 -48.80 1.57
C GLY A 45 -39.53 -49.04 2.87
N MET A 46 -39.53 -48.10 3.81
CA MET A 46 -40.35 -48.19 5.01
C MET A 46 -41.84 -48.20 4.71
N HIS A 47 -42.29 -47.42 3.76
CA HIS A 47 -43.69 -47.36 3.32
C HIS A 47 -44.15 -48.69 2.67
N GLN A 48 -43.25 -49.43 2.07
CA GLN A 48 -43.51 -50.74 1.42
C GLN A 48 -43.36 -51.92 2.40
N GLY A 49 -43.32 -51.71 3.69
CA GLY A 49 -43.21 -52.74 4.72
C GLY A 49 -41.81 -53.22 5.01
N GLY A 50 -40.79 -52.35 4.75
CA GLY A 50 -39.37 -52.64 5.02
C GLY A 50 -39.08 -52.92 6.48
N SER A 51 -38.07 -53.74 6.73
CA SER A 51 -37.61 -54.10 8.06
C SER A 51 -36.83 -52.96 8.75
N LEU A 52 -36.74 -53.00 10.08
CA LEU A 52 -35.92 -52.09 10.86
C LEU A 52 -34.44 -52.10 10.40
N ASP A 53 -33.93 -53.27 10.02
CA ASP A 53 -32.57 -53.44 9.45
C ASP A 53 -32.35 -52.68 8.14
N SER A 54 -33.40 -52.52 7.32
CA SER A 54 -33.29 -51.72 6.09
C SER A 54 -33.16 -50.24 6.38
N ALA A 55 -33.88 -49.75 7.42
CA ALA A 55 -33.76 -48.36 7.88
C ALA A 55 -32.36 -48.06 8.42
N TRP A 56 -31.83 -48.96 9.28
CA TRP A 56 -30.46 -48.81 9.80
C TRP A 56 -29.38 -48.85 8.71
N ARG A 57 -29.54 -49.69 7.67
CA ARG A 57 -28.62 -49.72 6.50
C ARG A 57 -28.62 -48.39 5.75
N VAL A 58 -29.80 -47.79 5.52
CA VAL A 58 -29.88 -46.48 4.86
C VAL A 58 -29.24 -45.40 5.73
N ALA A 59 -29.53 -45.39 7.04
CA ALA A 59 -28.92 -44.44 7.98
C ALA A 59 -27.39 -44.56 8.02
N ALA A 60 -26.87 -45.78 8.05
CA ALA A 60 -25.43 -46.03 8.01
C ALA A 60 -24.78 -45.57 6.68
N LEU A 61 -25.47 -45.79 5.54
CA LEU A 61 -25.02 -45.28 4.22
C LEU A 61 -25.01 -43.76 4.17
N MET A 62 -26.04 -43.10 4.68
CA MET A 62 -26.11 -41.63 4.77
C MET A 62 -25.00 -41.08 5.65
N LEU A 63 -24.71 -41.72 6.79
CA LEU A 63 -23.60 -41.35 7.65
C LEU A 63 -22.24 -41.53 6.91
N GLY A 64 -22.03 -42.65 6.25
CA GLY A 64 -20.83 -42.94 5.47
C GLY A 64 -20.60 -41.91 4.35
N VAL A 65 -21.65 -41.59 3.58
CA VAL A 65 -21.60 -40.58 2.51
C VAL A 65 -21.33 -39.19 3.10
N SER A 66 -21.94 -38.87 4.23
CA SER A 66 -21.73 -37.58 4.90
C SER A 66 -20.30 -37.43 5.43
N LEU A 67 -19.73 -38.50 6.02
CA LEU A 67 -18.33 -38.54 6.47
C LEU A 67 -17.37 -38.41 5.30
N ALA A 68 -17.57 -39.18 4.24
CA ALA A 68 -16.79 -39.06 3.01
C ALA A 68 -16.87 -37.65 2.42
N GLY A 69 -18.08 -37.08 2.32
CA GLY A 69 -18.29 -35.69 1.88
C GLY A 69 -17.57 -34.69 2.79
N GLY A 70 -17.51 -34.94 4.10
CA GLY A 70 -16.76 -34.16 5.08
C GLY A 70 -15.25 -34.13 4.80
N VAL A 71 -14.67 -35.32 4.51
CA VAL A 71 -13.24 -35.44 4.15
C VAL A 71 -12.91 -34.63 2.89
N PHE A 72 -13.70 -34.77 1.83
CA PHE A 72 -13.48 -34.00 0.60
C PHE A 72 -13.74 -32.50 0.81
N ARG A 73 -14.67 -32.12 1.69
CA ARG A 73 -14.89 -30.70 2.06
C ARG A 73 -13.70 -30.12 2.82
N TYR A 74 -13.08 -30.89 3.67
CA TYR A 74 -11.83 -30.52 4.32
C TYR A 74 -10.70 -30.36 3.28
N GLY A 75 -10.49 -31.37 2.41
CA GLY A 75 -9.51 -31.31 1.35
C GLY A 75 -9.69 -30.12 0.40
N MET A 76 -10.92 -29.81 0.02
CA MET A 76 -11.27 -28.62 -0.76
C MET A 76 -10.76 -27.34 -0.10
N ARG A 77 -11.04 -27.16 1.20
CA ARG A 77 -10.59 -25.99 1.96
C ARG A 77 -9.07 -25.93 2.09
N GLU A 78 -8.45 -27.06 2.40
CA GLU A 78 -7.00 -27.15 2.56
C GLU A 78 -6.28 -26.78 1.25
N PHE A 79 -6.57 -27.47 0.14
CA PHE A 79 -5.89 -27.25 -1.13
C PHE A 79 -6.10 -25.83 -1.67
N LEU A 80 -7.34 -25.32 -1.70
CA LEU A 80 -7.64 -24.02 -2.33
C LEU A 80 -7.23 -22.83 -1.45
N ASN A 81 -7.33 -22.94 -0.12
CA ASN A 81 -6.82 -21.89 0.78
C ASN A 81 -5.30 -21.88 0.82
N ALA A 82 -4.64 -23.06 0.91
CA ALA A 82 -3.19 -23.13 0.85
C ALA A 82 -2.66 -22.56 -0.47
N LEU A 83 -3.30 -22.91 -1.59
CA LEU A 83 -2.98 -22.36 -2.91
C LEU A 83 -3.04 -20.82 -2.90
N SER A 84 -4.14 -20.26 -2.38
CA SER A 84 -4.32 -18.80 -2.35
C SER A 84 -3.26 -18.09 -1.50
N ARG A 85 -2.82 -18.71 -0.41
CA ARG A 85 -1.76 -18.19 0.46
C ARG A 85 -0.39 -18.23 -0.20
N ARG A 86 -0.10 -19.28 -0.99
CA ARG A 86 1.15 -19.36 -1.76
C ARG A 86 1.19 -18.30 -2.86
N ILE A 87 0.08 -18.11 -3.60
CA ILE A 87 -0.02 -17.05 -4.60
C ILE A 87 0.14 -15.66 -3.95
N GLU A 88 -0.45 -15.44 -2.77
CA GLU A 88 -0.27 -14.20 -2.00
C GLU A 88 1.21 -13.98 -1.65
N PHE A 89 1.90 -15.03 -1.21
CA PHE A 89 3.32 -14.97 -0.86
C PHE A 89 4.19 -14.63 -2.08
N ASP A 90 4.01 -15.33 -3.19
CA ASP A 90 4.77 -15.09 -4.42
C ASP A 90 4.56 -13.65 -4.93
N LEU A 91 3.29 -13.21 -5.01
CA LEU A 91 2.96 -11.86 -5.48
C LEU A 91 3.49 -10.77 -4.53
N ARG A 92 3.51 -11.03 -3.21
CA ARG A 92 4.10 -10.10 -2.22
C ARG A 92 5.60 -9.96 -2.42
N ASN A 93 6.29 -11.06 -2.65
CA ASN A 93 7.74 -11.05 -2.89
C ASN A 93 8.07 -10.32 -4.18
N ASP A 94 7.35 -10.60 -5.27
CA ASP A 94 7.57 -9.92 -6.56
C ASP A 94 7.33 -8.41 -6.43
N LEU A 95 6.25 -8.01 -5.73
CA LEU A 95 5.96 -6.60 -5.47
C LEU A 95 7.06 -5.92 -4.65
N LEU A 96 7.53 -6.57 -3.58
CA LEU A 96 8.60 -6.01 -2.74
C LEU A 96 9.92 -5.91 -3.51
N GLN A 97 10.31 -6.99 -4.22
CA GLN A 97 11.51 -6.97 -5.05
C GLN A 97 11.44 -5.85 -6.08
N HIS A 98 10.30 -5.68 -6.75
CA HIS A 98 10.12 -4.64 -7.73
C HIS A 98 10.17 -3.24 -7.11
N LEU A 99 9.50 -3.02 -5.96
CA LEU A 99 9.57 -1.74 -5.24
C LEU A 99 11.01 -1.36 -4.86
N LEU A 100 11.85 -2.32 -4.49
CA LEU A 100 13.27 -2.07 -4.17
C LEU A 100 14.10 -1.66 -5.39
N THR A 101 13.61 -1.90 -6.62
CA THR A 101 14.27 -1.43 -7.86
C THR A 101 13.83 -0.03 -8.28
N LEU A 102 12.74 0.49 -7.70
CA LEU A 102 12.22 1.81 -8.05
C LEU A 102 13.03 2.93 -7.38
N ASP A 103 12.99 4.08 -8.00
CA ASP A 103 13.78 5.26 -7.65
C ASP A 103 13.02 6.30 -6.82
N ALA A 104 13.73 7.32 -6.33
CA ALA A 104 13.15 8.40 -5.55
C ALA A 104 12.01 9.16 -6.27
N PRO A 105 12.06 9.41 -7.58
CA PRO A 105 10.94 9.98 -8.34
C PRO A 105 9.62 9.24 -8.16
N TYR A 106 9.64 7.91 -8.08
CA TYR A 106 8.45 7.11 -7.83
C TYR A 106 7.90 7.31 -6.42
N PHE A 107 8.78 7.24 -5.41
CA PHE A 107 8.38 7.39 -4.00
C PHE A 107 7.97 8.83 -3.65
N GLY A 108 8.54 9.82 -4.32
CA GLY A 108 8.13 11.23 -4.17
C GLY A 108 6.70 11.50 -4.67
N ARG A 109 6.21 10.70 -5.63
CA ARG A 109 4.86 10.82 -6.20
C ARG A 109 3.83 9.94 -5.50
N THR A 110 4.26 8.90 -4.78
CA THR A 110 3.38 7.89 -4.19
C THR A 110 3.53 7.89 -2.67
N ARG A 111 2.44 8.11 -1.95
CA ARG A 111 2.47 8.14 -0.49
C ARG A 111 2.77 6.75 0.07
N THR A 112 3.64 6.67 1.07
CA THR A 112 4.00 5.39 1.75
C THR A 112 2.76 4.66 2.28
N GLY A 113 1.80 5.38 2.86
CA GLY A 113 0.55 4.78 3.34
C GLY A 113 -0.28 4.12 2.23
N GLU A 114 -0.26 4.67 1.01
CA GLU A 114 -0.92 4.08 -0.15
C GLU A 114 -0.22 2.78 -0.57
N LEU A 115 1.11 2.76 -0.62
CA LEU A 115 1.88 1.54 -0.89
C LEU A 115 1.61 0.46 0.14
N MET A 116 1.57 0.80 1.43
CA MET A 116 1.23 -0.13 2.51
C MET A 116 -0.19 -0.69 2.35
N ALA A 117 -1.17 0.14 2.00
CA ALA A 117 -2.53 -0.31 1.73
C ALA A 117 -2.60 -1.28 0.53
N ARG A 118 -1.82 -1.03 -0.53
CA ARG A 118 -1.71 -1.91 -1.69
C ARG A 118 -1.07 -3.25 -1.33
N LEU A 119 0.03 -3.26 -0.55
CA LEU A 119 0.74 -4.47 -0.11
C LEU A 119 -0.03 -5.31 0.92
N THR A 120 -1.04 -4.75 1.57
CA THR A 120 -1.86 -5.44 2.58
C THR A 120 -3.28 -5.71 2.08
N ASN A 121 -4.08 -4.66 1.92
CA ASN A 121 -5.50 -4.77 1.62
C ASN A 121 -5.78 -5.25 0.19
N ASP A 122 -5.09 -4.68 -0.81
CA ASP A 122 -5.28 -5.05 -2.20
C ASP A 122 -4.77 -6.47 -2.47
N LEU A 123 -3.63 -6.82 -1.91
CA LEU A 123 -3.09 -8.16 -1.99
C LEU A 123 -4.03 -9.19 -1.36
N SER A 124 -4.63 -8.87 -0.21
CA SER A 124 -5.64 -9.72 0.44
C SER A 124 -6.89 -9.88 -0.42
N ALA A 125 -7.36 -8.82 -1.10
CA ALA A 125 -8.49 -8.90 -2.03
C ALA A 125 -8.19 -9.83 -3.23
N VAL A 126 -6.99 -9.77 -3.78
CA VAL A 126 -6.52 -10.66 -4.85
C VAL A 126 -6.45 -12.11 -4.36
N ARG A 127 -5.92 -12.36 -3.17
CA ARG A 127 -5.90 -13.69 -2.53
C ARG A 127 -7.31 -14.27 -2.38
N MET A 128 -8.28 -13.46 -1.96
CA MET A 128 -9.67 -13.90 -1.81
C MET A 128 -10.27 -14.35 -3.15
N ALA A 129 -9.86 -13.75 -4.26
CA ALA A 129 -10.28 -14.21 -5.60
C ALA A 129 -9.55 -15.47 -6.04
N ALA A 130 -8.26 -15.60 -5.72
CA ALA A 130 -7.42 -16.71 -6.17
C ALA A 130 -7.77 -18.07 -5.52
N GLY A 131 -8.41 -18.09 -4.37
CA GLY A 131 -8.81 -19.33 -3.68
C GLY A 131 -10.28 -19.34 -3.29
N PRO A 132 -10.69 -18.60 -2.25
CA PRO A 132 -12.06 -18.62 -1.75
C PRO A 132 -13.13 -18.36 -2.83
N ALA A 133 -12.96 -17.34 -3.69
CA ALA A 133 -13.96 -17.03 -4.71
C ALA A 133 -14.10 -18.17 -5.74
N ILE A 134 -12.99 -18.75 -6.18
CA ILE A 134 -13.00 -19.93 -7.08
C ILE A 134 -13.67 -21.11 -6.39
N MET A 135 -13.32 -21.38 -5.12
CA MET A 135 -13.92 -22.44 -4.33
C MET A 135 -15.44 -22.28 -4.23
N TYR A 136 -15.91 -21.10 -3.86
CA TYR A 136 -17.35 -20.83 -3.75
C TYR A 136 -18.06 -20.87 -5.09
N LEU A 137 -17.44 -20.35 -6.14
CA LEU A 137 -18.02 -20.39 -7.49
C LEU A 137 -18.25 -21.83 -7.94
N VAL A 138 -17.22 -22.68 -7.84
CA VAL A 138 -17.31 -24.07 -8.30
C VAL A 138 -18.24 -24.88 -7.38
N ASN A 139 -18.17 -24.69 -6.06
CA ASN A 139 -19.07 -25.37 -5.13
C ASN A 139 -20.54 -25.01 -5.37
N THR A 140 -20.82 -23.73 -5.59
CA THR A 140 -22.17 -23.22 -5.90
C THR A 140 -22.68 -23.76 -7.22
N ALA A 141 -21.85 -23.74 -8.27
CA ALA A 141 -22.19 -24.25 -9.59
C ALA A 141 -22.45 -25.78 -9.54
N ALA A 142 -21.50 -26.53 -8.96
CA ALA A 142 -21.64 -27.99 -8.85
C ALA A 142 -22.84 -28.39 -8.00
N GLY A 143 -23.01 -27.81 -6.80
CA GLY A 143 -24.14 -28.11 -5.93
C GLY A 143 -25.49 -27.76 -6.56
N GLY A 144 -25.59 -26.60 -7.23
CA GLY A 144 -26.78 -26.19 -7.97
C GLY A 144 -27.11 -27.10 -9.15
N LEU A 145 -26.10 -27.50 -9.95
CA LEU A 145 -26.28 -28.41 -11.09
C LEU A 145 -26.71 -29.81 -10.63
N PHE A 146 -26.09 -30.35 -9.57
CA PHE A 146 -26.48 -31.65 -9.04
C PHE A 146 -27.91 -31.63 -8.47
N ALA A 147 -28.25 -30.61 -7.64
CA ALA A 147 -29.59 -30.48 -7.10
C ALA A 147 -30.64 -30.37 -8.22
N LEU A 148 -30.40 -29.52 -9.22
CA LEU A 148 -31.29 -29.36 -10.38
C LEU A 148 -31.41 -30.66 -11.19
N GLY A 149 -30.31 -31.37 -11.44
CA GLY A 149 -30.29 -32.65 -12.16
C GLY A 149 -31.14 -33.71 -11.45
N PHE A 150 -31.01 -33.83 -10.13
CA PHE A 150 -31.84 -34.74 -9.33
C PHE A 150 -33.32 -34.33 -9.30
N MET A 151 -33.64 -33.04 -9.17
CA MET A 151 -35.02 -32.55 -9.24
C MET A 151 -35.67 -32.89 -10.60
N LEU A 152 -34.96 -32.65 -11.70
CA LEU A 152 -35.43 -33.00 -13.05
C LEU A 152 -35.61 -34.51 -13.23
N SER A 153 -34.77 -35.33 -12.61
CA SER A 153 -34.89 -36.78 -12.66
C SER A 153 -36.07 -37.36 -11.84
N ILE A 154 -36.53 -36.61 -10.82
CA ILE A 154 -37.70 -36.97 -10.00
C ILE A 154 -38.97 -36.62 -10.78
N GLU A 155 -39.18 -35.36 -11.12
CA GLU A 155 -40.36 -34.88 -11.82
C GLU A 155 -40.07 -33.51 -12.49
N PRO A 156 -39.92 -33.45 -13.85
CA PRO A 156 -39.61 -32.21 -14.54
C PRO A 156 -40.68 -31.13 -14.39
N ARG A 157 -41.96 -31.49 -14.37
CA ARG A 157 -43.05 -30.52 -14.25
C ARG A 157 -43.07 -29.85 -12.92
N LEU A 158 -42.85 -30.62 -11.84
CA LEU A 158 -42.76 -30.08 -10.47
C LEU A 158 -41.55 -29.16 -10.33
N THR A 159 -40.43 -29.53 -10.98
CA THR A 159 -39.19 -28.70 -10.98
C THR A 159 -39.46 -27.34 -11.61
N LEU A 160 -40.08 -27.27 -12.78
CA LEU A 160 -40.41 -26.03 -13.46
C LEU A 160 -41.35 -25.15 -12.61
N LEU A 161 -42.39 -25.74 -12.00
CA LEU A 161 -43.32 -25.03 -11.12
C LEU A 161 -42.61 -24.48 -9.86
N ALA A 162 -41.76 -25.29 -9.23
CA ALA A 162 -41.06 -24.90 -8.00
C ALA A 162 -40.01 -23.83 -8.23
N LEU A 163 -39.41 -23.75 -9.43
CA LEU A 163 -38.44 -22.72 -9.79
C LEU A 163 -39.09 -21.39 -10.20
N LEU A 164 -40.37 -21.38 -10.57
CA LEU A 164 -41.05 -20.17 -11.03
C LEU A 164 -40.98 -19.01 -10.03
N PRO A 165 -41.23 -19.20 -8.70
CA PRO A 165 -41.09 -18.14 -7.72
C PRO A 165 -39.66 -17.68 -7.52
N MET A 166 -38.65 -18.48 -7.93
CA MET A 166 -37.24 -18.15 -7.77
C MET A 166 -36.67 -17.32 -8.94
N LEU A 167 -37.35 -17.25 -10.08
CA LEU A 167 -36.91 -16.49 -11.26
C LEU A 167 -36.70 -14.98 -10.97
N PRO A 168 -37.55 -14.29 -10.18
CA PRO A 168 -37.30 -12.88 -9.88
C PRO A 168 -36.17 -12.65 -8.86
N LEU A 169 -35.68 -13.71 -8.17
CA LEU A 169 -34.69 -13.59 -7.09
C LEU A 169 -33.38 -12.92 -7.55
N PRO A 170 -32.74 -13.26 -8.67
CA PRO A 170 -31.51 -12.58 -9.12
C PRO A 170 -31.74 -11.10 -9.43
N TRP A 171 -32.88 -10.76 -9.99
CA TRP A 171 -33.23 -9.36 -10.26
C TRP A 171 -33.49 -8.57 -8.98
N MET A 172 -34.26 -9.14 -8.05
CA MET A 172 -34.55 -8.51 -6.75
C MET A 172 -33.28 -8.35 -5.92
N THR A 173 -32.42 -9.37 -5.86
CA THR A 173 -31.13 -9.32 -5.19
C THR A 173 -30.25 -8.24 -5.79
N GLY A 174 -30.19 -8.12 -7.11
CA GLY A 174 -29.44 -7.08 -7.79
C GLY A 174 -30.00 -5.67 -7.56
N ALA A 175 -31.33 -5.51 -7.54
CA ALA A 175 -31.96 -4.22 -7.29
C ALA A 175 -31.77 -3.76 -5.84
N LEU A 176 -32.02 -4.65 -4.87
CA LEU A 176 -31.85 -4.39 -3.46
C LEU A 176 -30.36 -4.19 -3.10
N GLY A 177 -29.50 -5.01 -3.68
CA GLY A 177 -28.05 -4.92 -3.51
C GLY A 177 -27.48 -3.57 -3.96
N ARG A 178 -27.93 -3.03 -5.09
CA ARG A 178 -27.53 -1.67 -5.53
C ARG A 178 -27.94 -0.60 -4.53
N ARG A 179 -29.17 -0.65 -4.02
CA ARG A 179 -29.66 0.31 -3.00
C ARG A 179 -28.87 0.22 -1.70
N ILE A 180 -28.59 -1.01 -1.25
CA ILE A 180 -27.77 -1.26 -0.06
C ILE A 180 -26.36 -0.70 -0.28
N HIS A 181 -25.77 -0.92 -1.45
CA HIS A 181 -24.43 -0.43 -1.78
C HIS A 181 -24.34 1.10 -1.71
N THR A 182 -25.27 1.82 -2.35
CA THR A 182 -25.30 3.29 -2.28
C THR A 182 -25.44 3.79 -0.85
N ARG A 183 -26.33 3.17 -0.04
CA ARG A 183 -26.48 3.56 1.36
C ARG A 183 -25.28 3.20 2.22
N PHE A 184 -24.61 2.11 1.89
CA PHE A 184 -23.35 1.73 2.54
C PHE A 184 -22.23 2.74 2.23
N GLU A 185 -22.15 3.22 0.99
CA GLU A 185 -21.21 4.30 0.60
C GLU A 185 -21.50 5.59 1.39
N ASP A 186 -22.75 6.02 1.49
CA ASP A 186 -23.17 7.18 2.30
C ASP A 186 -22.72 7.04 3.78
N VAL A 187 -22.81 5.83 4.34
CA VAL A 187 -22.36 5.52 5.72
C VAL A 187 -20.84 5.57 5.81
N GLN A 188 -20.12 4.98 4.84
CA GLN A 188 -18.65 4.95 4.83
C GLN A 188 -18.04 6.33 4.66
N GLU A 189 -18.59 7.17 3.80
CA GLU A 189 -18.15 8.55 3.62
C GLU A 189 -18.28 9.34 4.94
N HIS A 190 -19.43 9.20 5.60
CA HIS A 190 -19.63 9.86 6.89
C HIS A 190 -18.73 9.31 8.00
N PHE A 191 -18.49 7.99 8.03
CA PHE A 191 -17.53 7.37 8.94
C PHE A 191 -16.11 7.87 8.70
N GLY A 192 -15.73 8.10 7.44
CA GLY A 192 -14.48 8.74 7.07
C GLY A 192 -14.32 10.13 7.69
N SER A 193 -15.35 10.98 7.59
CA SER A 193 -15.32 12.32 8.21
C SER A 193 -15.26 12.27 9.74
N MET A 194 -15.94 11.31 10.37
CA MET A 194 -15.82 11.06 11.82
C MET A 194 -14.39 10.65 12.22
N THR A 195 -13.79 9.72 11.47
CA THR A 195 -12.41 9.25 11.72
C THR A 195 -11.41 10.40 11.62
N THR A 196 -11.54 11.23 10.58
CA THR A 196 -10.71 12.44 10.42
C THR A 196 -10.84 13.36 11.63
N ARG A 197 -12.06 13.59 12.12
CA ARG A 197 -12.29 14.43 13.30
C ARG A 197 -11.63 13.87 14.57
N VAL A 198 -11.69 12.55 14.78
CA VAL A 198 -11.00 11.89 15.90
C VAL A 198 -9.49 12.07 15.78
N GLN A 199 -8.93 11.85 14.58
CA GLN A 199 -7.49 12.04 14.35
C GLN A 199 -7.05 13.48 14.63
N GLU A 200 -7.82 14.47 14.16
CA GLU A 200 -7.54 15.89 14.44
C GLU A 200 -7.58 16.19 15.93
N ASN A 201 -8.60 15.71 16.65
CA ASN A 201 -8.73 15.93 18.08
C ASN A 201 -7.62 15.24 18.90
N LEU A 202 -7.24 14.02 18.53
CA LEU A 202 -6.15 13.31 19.20
C LEU A 202 -4.79 13.97 18.92
N ALA A 203 -4.52 14.34 17.67
CA ALA A 203 -3.30 15.08 17.32
C ALA A 203 -3.25 16.47 17.96
N GLY A 204 -4.41 17.13 18.00
CA GLY A 204 -4.57 18.47 18.58
C GLY A 204 -4.94 18.53 20.06
N THR A 205 -4.85 17.42 20.82
CA THR A 205 -5.32 17.35 22.22
C THR A 205 -4.76 18.47 23.10
N ARG A 206 -3.49 18.85 22.93
CA ARG A 206 -2.87 19.96 23.67
C ARG A 206 -3.54 21.30 23.37
N ILE A 207 -3.93 21.51 22.11
CA ILE A 207 -4.60 22.73 21.65
C ILE A 207 -6.04 22.76 22.19
N VAL A 208 -6.77 21.66 22.05
CA VAL A 208 -8.16 21.53 22.54
C VAL A 208 -8.20 21.86 24.04
N ARG A 209 -7.28 21.29 24.83
CA ARG A 209 -7.18 21.56 26.28
C ARG A 209 -6.73 22.98 26.60
N ALA A 210 -5.71 23.48 25.90
CA ALA A 210 -5.20 24.85 26.14
C ALA A 210 -6.26 25.93 25.91
N TYR A 211 -7.20 25.68 24.97
CA TYR A 211 -8.29 26.60 24.65
C TYR A 211 -9.63 26.22 25.30
N GLN A 212 -9.68 25.21 26.17
CA GLN A 212 -10.90 24.71 26.86
C GLN A 212 -12.06 24.44 25.89
N GLN A 213 -11.78 23.78 24.75
CA GLN A 213 -12.75 23.50 23.71
C GLN A 213 -13.35 22.07 23.78
N GLU A 214 -13.14 21.33 24.87
CA GLU A 214 -13.62 19.95 25.04
C GLU A 214 -15.13 19.84 24.81
N GLY A 215 -15.92 20.73 25.45
CA GLY A 215 -17.37 20.71 25.32
C GLY A 215 -17.86 21.03 23.90
N ALA A 216 -17.17 21.93 23.17
CA ALA A 216 -17.50 22.23 21.78
C ALA A 216 -17.18 21.05 20.85
N GLU A 217 -16.05 20.35 21.09
CA GLU A 217 -15.68 19.16 20.32
C GLU A 217 -16.60 17.97 20.63
N GLU A 218 -17.02 17.79 21.89
CA GLU A 218 -18.00 16.78 22.29
C GLU A 218 -19.37 17.01 21.62
N ALA A 219 -19.85 18.26 21.60
CA ALA A 219 -21.09 18.60 20.91
C ALA A 219 -21.02 18.32 19.40
N ARG A 220 -19.90 18.66 18.74
CA ARG A 220 -19.66 18.35 17.32
C ARG A 220 -19.61 16.84 17.07
N TRP A 221 -18.94 16.10 17.93
CA TRP A 221 -18.86 14.65 17.85
C TRP A 221 -20.24 14.00 18.01
N SER A 222 -21.03 14.46 18.97
CA SER A 222 -22.40 13.98 19.20
C SER A 222 -23.29 14.17 17.97
N ALA A 223 -23.22 15.34 17.33
CA ALA A 223 -23.96 15.61 16.09
C ALA A 223 -23.54 14.69 14.92
N LEU A 224 -22.23 14.43 14.77
CA LEU A 224 -21.72 13.49 13.77
C LEU A 224 -22.20 12.06 14.08
N SER A 225 -22.16 11.65 15.35
CA SER A 225 -22.60 10.33 15.79
C SER A 225 -24.10 10.11 15.56
N GLU A 226 -24.91 11.12 15.79
CA GLU A 226 -26.36 11.06 15.55
C GLU A 226 -26.66 10.89 14.05
N THR A 227 -26.00 11.67 13.20
CA THR A 227 -26.10 11.52 11.73
C THR A 227 -25.64 10.12 11.27
N TYR A 228 -24.56 9.60 11.85
CA TYR A 228 -24.07 8.25 11.57
C TYR A 228 -25.10 7.19 11.96
N LEU A 229 -25.71 7.32 13.14
CA LEU A 229 -26.76 6.42 13.61
C LEU A 229 -27.95 6.44 12.66
N GLU A 230 -28.42 7.61 12.25
CA GLU A 230 -29.55 7.76 11.31
C GLU A 230 -29.26 7.06 9.97
N ARG A 231 -28.09 7.32 9.38
CA ARG A 231 -27.67 6.69 8.11
C ARG A 231 -27.56 5.16 8.25
N ASN A 232 -26.98 4.68 9.34
CA ASN A 232 -26.91 3.24 9.63
C ASN A 232 -28.30 2.60 9.82
N MET A 233 -29.22 3.28 10.48
CA MET A 233 -30.59 2.78 10.64
C MET A 233 -31.32 2.67 9.30
N HIS A 234 -31.10 3.62 8.38
CA HIS A 234 -31.62 3.50 7.00
C HIS A 234 -31.03 2.29 6.26
N LEU A 235 -29.71 2.07 6.39
CA LEU A 235 -29.04 0.91 5.82
C LEU A 235 -29.56 -0.39 6.44
N ALA A 236 -29.66 -0.46 7.77
CA ALA A 236 -30.13 -1.62 8.51
C ALA A 236 -31.56 -2.02 8.12
N ARG A 237 -32.47 -1.05 7.93
CA ARG A 237 -33.84 -1.31 7.46
C ARG A 237 -33.86 -1.94 6.07
N LEU A 238 -33.01 -1.49 5.15
CA LEU A 238 -32.89 -2.09 3.82
C LEU A 238 -32.31 -3.51 3.89
N GLN A 239 -31.29 -3.73 4.73
CA GLN A 239 -30.71 -5.05 4.93
C GLN A 239 -31.69 -6.02 5.58
N ALA A 240 -32.50 -5.54 6.53
CA ALA A 240 -33.53 -6.33 7.20
C ALA A 240 -34.59 -6.88 6.22
N LEU A 241 -34.81 -6.22 5.08
CA LEU A 241 -35.74 -6.70 4.05
C LEU A 241 -35.21 -7.90 3.25
N MET A 242 -33.87 -8.13 3.24
CA MET A 242 -33.29 -9.22 2.44
C MET A 242 -33.76 -10.60 2.90
N HIS A 243 -33.64 -10.88 4.20
CA HIS A 243 -34.02 -12.20 4.75
C HIS A 243 -35.49 -12.55 4.57
N PRO A 244 -36.46 -11.69 4.92
CA PRO A 244 -37.86 -11.95 4.64
C PRO A 244 -38.17 -12.14 3.16
N THR A 245 -37.52 -11.39 2.27
CA THR A 245 -37.71 -11.54 0.82
C THR A 245 -37.27 -12.92 0.33
N PHE A 246 -36.11 -13.38 0.77
CA PHE A 246 -35.63 -14.73 0.43
C PHE A 246 -36.50 -15.83 1.03
N ALA A 247 -36.93 -15.67 2.29
CA ALA A 247 -37.82 -16.59 2.97
C ALA A 247 -39.17 -16.68 2.25
N LEU A 248 -39.72 -15.56 1.79
CA LEU A 248 -41.00 -15.52 1.07
C LEU A 248 -40.89 -16.24 -0.27
N LEU A 249 -39.85 -16.00 -1.05
CA LEU A 249 -39.67 -16.65 -2.35
C LEU A 249 -39.37 -18.15 -2.22
N GLY A 250 -38.51 -18.52 -1.24
CA GLY A 250 -38.23 -19.92 -0.91
C GLY A 250 -39.47 -20.64 -0.39
N GLY A 251 -40.23 -19.95 0.50
CA GLY A 251 -41.50 -20.44 1.04
C GLY A 251 -42.59 -20.62 -0.03
N ALA A 252 -42.69 -19.72 -0.99
CA ALA A 252 -43.58 -19.86 -2.14
C ALA A 252 -43.25 -21.11 -2.98
N GLY A 253 -41.94 -21.36 -3.22
CA GLY A 253 -41.48 -22.60 -3.85
C GLY A 253 -41.86 -23.84 -3.04
N SER A 254 -41.69 -23.81 -1.72
CA SER A 254 -42.10 -24.90 -0.83
C SER A 254 -43.63 -25.11 -0.78
N LEU A 255 -44.41 -24.03 -0.85
CA LEU A 255 -45.86 -24.10 -0.94
C LEU A 255 -46.33 -24.78 -2.25
N ILE A 256 -45.70 -24.44 -3.37
CA ILE A 256 -45.94 -25.08 -4.66
C ILE A 256 -45.60 -26.59 -4.61
N VAL A 257 -44.42 -26.91 -4.01
CA VAL A 257 -44.05 -28.33 -3.84
C VAL A 257 -45.05 -29.05 -2.95
N LEU A 258 -45.53 -28.45 -1.88
CA LEU A 258 -46.53 -29.06 -1.00
C LEU A 258 -47.86 -29.25 -1.74
N GLY A 259 -48.37 -28.26 -2.44
CA GLY A 259 -49.65 -28.33 -3.17
C GLY A 259 -49.57 -29.24 -4.40
N ALA A 260 -48.72 -28.90 -5.37
CA ALA A 260 -48.61 -29.67 -6.60
C ALA A 260 -47.95 -31.04 -6.37
N GLY A 261 -46.84 -31.09 -5.62
CA GLY A 261 -46.17 -32.35 -5.27
C GLY A 261 -47.05 -33.26 -4.41
N GLY A 262 -47.75 -32.71 -3.43
CA GLY A 262 -48.71 -33.47 -2.61
C GLY A 262 -49.85 -34.09 -3.44
N THR A 263 -50.41 -33.36 -4.43
CA THR A 263 -51.42 -33.92 -5.32
C THR A 263 -50.84 -35.02 -6.22
N MET A 264 -49.57 -34.90 -6.63
CA MET A 264 -48.85 -35.92 -7.41
C MET A 264 -48.63 -37.21 -6.58
N VAL A 265 -48.31 -37.05 -5.28
CA VAL A 265 -48.22 -38.19 -4.33
C VAL A 265 -49.58 -38.88 -4.17
N MET A 266 -50.65 -38.12 -3.95
CA MET A 266 -52.00 -38.70 -3.84
C MET A 266 -52.47 -39.43 -5.11
N ARG A 267 -52.01 -38.99 -6.26
CA ARG A 267 -52.25 -39.62 -7.57
C ARG A 267 -51.30 -40.80 -7.88
N GLY A 268 -50.32 -41.06 -7.01
CA GLY A 268 -49.33 -42.12 -7.21
C GLY A 268 -48.30 -41.85 -8.29
N THR A 269 -48.19 -40.61 -8.80
CA THR A 269 -47.20 -40.23 -9.84
C THR A 269 -45.78 -40.07 -9.29
N ILE A 270 -45.64 -39.69 -8.04
CA ILE A 270 -44.36 -39.66 -7.29
C ILE A 270 -44.54 -40.35 -5.94
N THR A 271 -43.48 -40.90 -5.38
CA THR A 271 -43.46 -41.51 -4.05
C THR A 271 -43.36 -40.47 -2.94
N VAL A 272 -43.71 -40.85 -1.71
CA VAL A 272 -43.55 -39.99 -0.53
C VAL A 272 -42.06 -39.64 -0.33
N GLY A 273 -41.17 -40.61 -0.49
CA GLY A 273 -39.75 -40.38 -0.39
C GLY A 273 -39.23 -39.43 -1.49
N ALA A 274 -39.75 -39.53 -2.71
CA ALA A 274 -39.39 -38.59 -3.80
C ALA A 274 -39.85 -37.16 -3.47
N PHE A 275 -41.03 -36.99 -2.90
CA PHE A 275 -41.54 -35.69 -2.44
C PHE A 275 -40.65 -35.05 -1.38
N VAL A 276 -40.24 -35.80 -0.36
CA VAL A 276 -39.34 -35.33 0.69
C VAL A 276 -37.97 -34.95 0.14
N ALA A 277 -37.39 -35.81 -0.70
CA ALA A 277 -36.12 -35.54 -1.33
C ALA A 277 -36.16 -34.29 -2.22
N PHE A 278 -37.27 -34.09 -2.96
CA PHE A 278 -37.48 -32.90 -3.76
C PHE A 278 -37.45 -31.61 -2.96
N GLY A 279 -38.12 -31.60 -1.76
CA GLY A 279 -38.09 -30.48 -0.84
C GLY A 279 -36.67 -30.15 -0.33
N MET A 280 -35.88 -31.20 -0.05
CA MET A 280 -34.47 -31.01 0.33
C MET A 280 -33.63 -30.40 -0.81
N TYR A 281 -33.80 -30.89 -2.03
CA TYR A 281 -33.10 -30.32 -3.19
C TYR A 281 -33.51 -28.87 -3.44
N LEU A 282 -34.79 -28.52 -3.29
CA LEU A 282 -35.24 -27.14 -3.43
C LEU A 282 -34.53 -26.22 -2.41
N THR A 283 -34.40 -26.67 -1.16
CA THR A 283 -33.67 -25.92 -0.13
C THR A 283 -32.18 -25.76 -0.48
N MET A 284 -31.56 -26.80 -1.06
CA MET A 284 -30.16 -26.74 -1.52
C MET A 284 -29.94 -25.72 -2.64
N LEU A 285 -30.96 -25.37 -3.45
CA LEU A 285 -30.85 -24.38 -4.52
C LEU A 285 -30.88 -22.92 -4.07
N VAL A 286 -31.40 -22.63 -2.87
CA VAL A 286 -31.52 -21.24 -2.38
C VAL A 286 -30.13 -20.61 -2.18
N TRP A 287 -29.22 -21.32 -1.54
CA TRP A 287 -27.87 -20.80 -1.24
C TRP A 287 -27.04 -20.46 -2.50
N PRO A 288 -26.95 -21.31 -3.52
CA PRO A 288 -26.31 -20.99 -4.78
C PRO A 288 -26.73 -19.68 -5.42
N LEU A 289 -28.02 -19.37 -5.41
CA LEU A 289 -28.56 -18.16 -6.00
C LEU A 289 -28.11 -16.89 -5.25
N ILE A 290 -28.00 -16.98 -3.93
CA ILE A 290 -27.50 -15.88 -3.08
C ILE A 290 -25.99 -15.70 -3.26
N ALA A 291 -25.25 -16.80 -3.27
CA ALA A 291 -23.79 -16.80 -3.33
C ALA A 291 -23.23 -16.20 -4.61
N LEU A 292 -23.92 -16.32 -5.75
CA LEU A 292 -23.48 -15.74 -7.03
C LEU A 292 -23.22 -14.24 -6.95
N GLY A 293 -24.09 -13.49 -6.27
CA GLY A 293 -23.90 -12.04 -6.09
C GLY A 293 -22.65 -11.73 -5.27
N TRP A 294 -22.41 -12.46 -4.20
CA TRP A 294 -21.25 -12.28 -3.34
C TRP A 294 -19.94 -12.67 -4.04
N VAL A 295 -19.92 -13.78 -4.74
CA VAL A 295 -18.76 -14.23 -5.54
C VAL A 295 -18.42 -13.22 -6.62
N THR A 296 -19.42 -12.67 -7.32
CA THR A 296 -19.21 -11.61 -8.31
C THR A 296 -18.54 -10.39 -7.69
N ASN A 297 -18.97 -9.97 -6.49
CA ASN A 297 -18.35 -8.86 -5.77
C ASN A 297 -16.88 -9.15 -5.41
N LEU A 298 -16.56 -10.37 -4.96
CA LEU A 298 -15.18 -10.78 -4.68
C LEU A 298 -14.29 -10.64 -5.92
N PHE A 299 -14.73 -11.07 -7.09
CA PHE A 299 -13.98 -10.95 -8.34
C PHE A 299 -13.87 -9.50 -8.81
N GLN A 300 -14.90 -8.67 -8.63
CA GLN A 300 -14.85 -7.25 -8.98
C GLN A 300 -13.84 -6.50 -8.10
N ARG A 301 -13.90 -6.69 -6.79
CA ARG A 301 -12.93 -6.11 -5.85
C ARG A 301 -11.51 -6.53 -6.17
N ALA A 302 -11.28 -7.83 -6.37
CA ALA A 302 -9.98 -8.33 -6.72
C ALA A 302 -9.48 -7.80 -8.07
N SER A 303 -10.37 -7.60 -9.06
CA SER A 303 -10.01 -7.01 -10.35
C SER A 303 -9.56 -5.56 -10.22
N ALA A 304 -10.23 -4.77 -9.38
CA ALA A 304 -9.84 -3.40 -9.10
C ALA A 304 -8.51 -3.35 -8.33
N SER A 305 -8.37 -4.18 -7.29
CA SER A 305 -7.15 -4.28 -6.49
C SER A 305 -5.95 -4.75 -7.33
N MET A 306 -6.11 -5.74 -8.19
CA MET A 306 -5.05 -6.20 -9.09
C MET A 306 -4.62 -5.09 -10.06
N GLY A 307 -5.56 -4.28 -10.57
CA GLY A 307 -5.21 -3.14 -11.41
C GLY A 307 -4.33 -2.10 -10.71
N ARG A 308 -4.52 -1.89 -9.39
CA ARG A 308 -3.62 -1.02 -8.59
C ARG A 308 -2.26 -1.66 -8.32
N LEU A 309 -2.21 -2.98 -8.14
CA LEU A 309 -0.94 -3.71 -8.02
C LEU A 309 -0.16 -3.74 -9.34
N GLU A 310 -0.85 -3.83 -10.48
CA GLU A 310 -0.24 -3.71 -11.81
C GLU A 310 0.47 -2.38 -12.00
N GLN A 311 -0.09 -1.28 -11.50
CA GLN A 311 0.57 0.04 -11.56
C GLN A 311 1.94 0.05 -10.85
N ILE A 312 2.09 -0.73 -9.77
CA ILE A 312 3.40 -0.90 -9.13
C ILE A 312 4.31 -1.75 -10.02
N LEU A 313 3.84 -2.92 -10.46
CA LEU A 313 4.65 -3.87 -11.23
C LEU A 313 5.07 -3.36 -12.63
N ASP A 314 4.32 -2.41 -13.18
CA ASP A 314 4.59 -1.81 -14.48
C ASP A 314 5.38 -0.49 -14.36
N ALA A 315 5.58 0.01 -13.14
CA ALA A 315 6.39 1.19 -12.91
C ALA A 315 7.85 0.91 -13.29
N THR A 316 8.45 1.81 -14.04
CA THR A 316 9.87 1.71 -14.43
C THR A 316 10.65 2.83 -13.74
N PRO A 317 11.81 2.52 -13.15
CA PRO A 317 12.67 3.53 -12.57
C PRO A 317 13.21 4.47 -13.67
N GLN A 318 13.26 5.76 -13.37
CA GLN A 318 13.82 6.77 -14.29
C GLN A 318 15.34 6.78 -14.20
N VAL A 319 15.89 6.61 -12.99
CA VAL A 319 17.32 6.56 -12.73
C VAL A 319 17.78 5.10 -12.69
N THR A 320 18.56 4.70 -13.69
CA THR A 320 19.05 3.33 -13.83
C THR A 320 20.56 3.30 -14.10
N SER A 321 21.18 2.16 -13.81
CA SER A 321 22.55 1.91 -14.26
C SER A 321 22.56 1.68 -15.78
N PRO A 322 23.56 2.20 -16.52
CA PRO A 322 23.69 1.94 -17.96
C PRO A 322 23.98 0.46 -18.23
N MET A 323 23.62 -0.03 -19.42
CA MET A 323 23.87 -1.43 -19.81
C MET A 323 25.36 -1.78 -19.89
N SER A 324 26.22 -0.81 -20.19
CA SER A 324 27.67 -0.95 -20.26
C SER A 324 28.32 0.14 -19.42
N PRO A 325 28.35 -0.02 -18.07
CA PRO A 325 28.88 1.02 -17.20
C PRO A 325 30.40 1.19 -17.39
N ARG A 326 30.87 2.43 -17.35
CA ARG A 326 32.28 2.72 -17.22
C ARG A 326 32.79 2.34 -15.83
N THR A 327 34.03 1.89 -15.77
CA THR A 327 34.70 1.58 -14.50
C THR A 327 35.38 2.83 -13.95
N LEU A 328 35.14 3.13 -12.68
CA LEU A 328 35.92 4.14 -11.97
C LEU A 328 37.35 3.64 -11.73
N PRO A 329 38.39 4.45 -11.99
CA PRO A 329 39.73 4.12 -11.56
C PRO A 329 39.81 3.90 -10.05
N ALA A 330 40.70 3.03 -9.58
CA ALA A 330 40.93 2.89 -8.14
C ALA A 330 41.48 4.20 -7.57
N ALA A 331 40.87 4.73 -6.53
CA ALA A 331 41.38 5.89 -5.81
C ALA A 331 41.77 5.49 -4.38
N THR A 332 42.86 6.06 -3.89
CA THR A 332 43.31 5.88 -2.49
C THR A 332 42.90 7.04 -1.58
N GLY A 333 42.21 8.04 -2.11
CA GLY A 333 41.80 9.26 -1.42
C GLY A 333 40.52 9.86 -2.02
N GLY A 334 40.45 11.19 -1.97
CA GLY A 334 39.33 11.94 -2.54
C GLY A 334 39.25 11.82 -4.06
N ARG A 335 38.10 12.23 -4.61
CA ARG A 335 37.83 12.25 -6.05
C ARG A 335 37.43 13.64 -6.52
N THR A 336 37.75 13.97 -7.77
CA THR A 336 37.34 15.22 -8.38
C THR A 336 35.86 15.16 -8.79
N LEU A 337 35.08 16.14 -8.38
CA LEU A 337 33.70 16.32 -8.76
C LEU A 337 33.54 17.62 -9.57
N GLU A 338 32.87 17.56 -10.70
CA GLU A 338 32.66 18.70 -11.58
C GLU A 338 31.20 18.82 -12.00
N PHE A 339 30.61 20.00 -11.83
CA PHE A 339 29.32 20.38 -12.36
C PHE A 339 29.48 21.26 -13.57
N ARG A 340 28.88 20.89 -14.71
CA ARG A 340 28.94 21.62 -15.98
C ARG A 340 27.53 22.04 -16.40
N ASP A 341 27.26 23.32 -16.24
CA ASP A 341 25.98 23.95 -16.65
C ASP A 341 24.73 23.20 -16.17
N VAL A 342 24.75 22.75 -14.92
CA VAL A 342 23.73 21.89 -14.37
C VAL A 342 22.46 22.68 -14.03
N GLY A 343 21.33 22.21 -14.53
CA GLY A 343 20.00 22.67 -14.18
C GLY A 343 19.14 21.53 -13.64
N PHE A 344 18.33 21.82 -12.63
CA PHE A 344 17.42 20.86 -12.03
C PHE A 344 16.05 21.44 -11.72
N ALA A 345 15.03 20.67 -12.08
CA ALA A 345 13.64 20.91 -11.72
C ALA A 345 12.99 19.61 -11.31
N TYR A 346 12.27 19.61 -10.19
CA TYR A 346 11.46 18.45 -9.83
C TYR A 346 10.37 18.24 -10.89
N PRO A 347 10.14 17.00 -11.33
CA PRO A 347 9.05 16.71 -12.24
C PRO A 347 7.72 17.12 -11.59
N PRO A 348 6.77 17.66 -12.38
CA PRO A 348 5.47 18.02 -11.85
C PRO A 348 4.84 16.79 -11.17
N PRO A 349 4.12 16.99 -10.04
CA PRO A 349 3.37 15.90 -9.43
C PRO A 349 2.47 15.29 -10.51
N ALA A 350 2.48 13.96 -10.61
CA ALA A 350 1.57 13.28 -11.51
C ALA A 350 0.16 13.84 -11.25
N PRO A 351 -0.61 14.19 -12.30
CA PRO A 351 -1.99 14.59 -12.08
C PRO A 351 -2.60 13.51 -11.21
N SER A 352 -3.10 13.91 -10.03
CA SER A 352 -3.82 13.00 -9.14
C SER A 352 -4.77 12.26 -10.06
N ALA A 353 -4.56 10.97 -10.26
CA ALA A 353 -5.55 10.16 -10.93
C ALA A 353 -6.79 10.32 -10.06
N VAL A 354 -7.60 11.32 -10.38
CA VAL A 354 -9.00 11.30 -10.04
C VAL A 354 -9.40 9.95 -10.57
N VAL A 355 -9.66 9.01 -9.66
CA VAL A 355 -10.22 7.72 -10.01
C VAL A 355 -11.50 8.12 -10.75
N GLU A 356 -11.42 8.28 -12.06
CA GLU A 356 -12.59 8.25 -12.90
C GLU A 356 -13.15 6.86 -12.61
N GLU A 357 -14.16 6.85 -11.73
CA GLU A 357 -15.03 5.69 -11.66
C GLU A 357 -15.34 5.32 -13.11
N PRO A 358 -15.08 4.07 -13.51
CA PRO A 358 -15.36 3.67 -14.87
C PRO A 358 -16.81 4.05 -15.12
N ALA A 359 -17.03 5.00 -16.02
CA ALA A 359 -18.36 5.37 -16.47
C ALA A 359 -19.00 4.07 -16.89
N ILE A 360 -19.86 3.53 -16.01
CA ILE A 360 -20.67 2.36 -16.33
C ILE A 360 -21.40 2.78 -17.57
N GLU A 361 -20.99 2.23 -18.71
CA GLU A 361 -21.62 2.42 -20.00
C GLU A 361 -23.10 2.10 -19.82
N ARG A 362 -23.89 3.16 -19.60
CA ARG A 362 -25.35 3.08 -19.64
C ARG A 362 -25.77 2.93 -21.11
N ARG A 363 -25.35 1.83 -21.73
CA ARG A 363 -25.93 1.43 -23.00
C ARG A 363 -27.02 0.39 -22.74
N GLY A 364 -28.24 0.91 -22.88
CA GLY A 364 -29.39 0.13 -23.29
C GLY A 364 -30.05 -0.70 -22.20
N TRP A 365 -31.04 -0.14 -21.59
CA TRP A 365 -32.34 -0.72 -21.19
C TRP A 365 -33.02 0.32 -20.30
N ILE A 366 -33.96 1.01 -20.82
CA ILE A 366 -35.03 1.82 -20.24
C ILE A 366 -35.18 3.13 -21.06
N ARG A 367 -35.80 2.98 -22.23
CA ARG A 367 -36.77 3.97 -22.70
C ARG A 367 -38.12 3.40 -22.32
N LEU A 368 -38.65 3.77 -21.17
CA LEU A 368 -40.10 3.71 -20.85
C LEU A 368 -40.29 4.06 -19.37
N ALA A 369 -40.27 5.36 -19.09
CA ALA A 369 -41.07 6.01 -18.03
C ALA A 369 -40.80 7.53 -18.13
N ARG A 370 -41.60 8.20 -18.92
CA ARG A 370 -41.73 9.68 -18.89
C ARG A 370 -42.53 10.06 -17.66
N GLY A 371 -42.04 11.12 -16.99
CA GLY A 371 -42.86 12.03 -16.22
C GLY A 371 -42.47 12.20 -14.77
N ALA A 372 -41.60 13.16 -14.48
CA ALA A 372 -41.81 14.21 -13.46
C ALA A 372 -40.52 15.00 -13.20
N ALA A 373 -40.63 16.32 -13.45
CA ALA A 373 -39.87 17.42 -12.86
C ALA A 373 -38.33 17.33 -12.83
N ALA A 374 -37.71 17.77 -13.91
CA ALA A 374 -36.31 18.17 -13.95
C ALA A 374 -36.19 19.60 -13.36
N THR A 375 -35.63 19.74 -12.16
CA THR A 375 -34.97 20.97 -11.76
C THR A 375 -33.62 21.02 -12.45
N SER A 376 -33.54 21.87 -13.45
CA SER A 376 -32.35 22.10 -14.26
C SER A 376 -31.25 22.71 -13.42
N ARG A 377 -30.26 21.90 -13.08
CA ARG A 377 -28.93 22.38 -12.72
C ARG A 377 -28.18 22.54 -14.04
N ALA A 378 -27.93 23.78 -14.45
CA ALA A 378 -27.16 24.10 -15.65
C ALA A 378 -25.81 23.33 -15.58
N PRO A 379 -25.36 22.68 -16.67
CA PRO A 379 -24.05 22.10 -16.71
C PRO A 379 -23.00 23.19 -16.51
N ALA A 380 -22.04 22.97 -15.62
CA ALA A 380 -20.89 23.85 -15.51
C ALA A 380 -20.23 23.97 -16.90
N PRO A 381 -19.81 25.18 -17.33
CA PRO A 381 -19.16 25.34 -18.61
C PRO A 381 -17.94 24.46 -18.67
N ALA A 382 -17.85 23.64 -19.71
CA ALA A 382 -16.66 22.82 -19.98
C ALA A 382 -15.44 23.75 -20.07
N PRO A 383 -14.30 23.39 -19.50
CA PRO A 383 -13.08 24.18 -19.62
C PRO A 383 -12.73 24.32 -21.11
N THR A 384 -12.78 25.56 -21.62
CA THR A 384 -12.64 25.91 -23.05
C THR A 384 -11.19 25.92 -23.55
N SER A 385 -10.24 25.48 -22.74
CA SER A 385 -8.83 25.33 -23.17
C SER A 385 -8.20 24.14 -22.45
N PRO A 386 -7.34 23.35 -23.13
CA PRO A 386 -6.52 22.36 -22.46
C PRO A 386 -5.69 23.09 -21.39
N PRO A 387 -5.53 22.52 -20.18
CA PRO A 387 -4.71 23.13 -19.15
C PRO A 387 -3.31 23.34 -19.73
N THR A 388 -2.84 24.59 -19.74
CA THR A 388 -1.45 24.90 -20.08
C THR A 388 -0.57 24.05 -19.17
N PRO A 389 0.41 23.28 -19.69
CA PRO A 389 1.29 22.50 -18.85
C PRO A 389 1.90 23.45 -17.81
N PRO A 390 1.94 23.06 -16.53
CA PRO A 390 2.51 23.89 -15.49
C PRO A 390 3.94 24.25 -15.88
N ALA A 391 4.28 25.53 -15.83
CA ALA A 391 5.63 26.00 -16.11
C ALA A 391 6.63 25.22 -15.25
N THR A 392 7.69 24.72 -15.86
CA THR A 392 8.76 23.99 -15.15
C THR A 392 9.32 24.88 -14.04
N ARG A 393 9.11 24.49 -12.80
CA ARG A 393 9.62 25.23 -11.64
C ARG A 393 11.06 24.78 -11.38
N TRP A 394 12.02 25.56 -11.85
CA TRP A 394 13.43 25.31 -11.61
C TRP A 394 13.77 25.45 -10.13
N VAL A 395 14.59 24.53 -9.63
CA VAL A 395 15.23 24.61 -8.32
C VAL A 395 16.49 25.46 -8.44
N PHE A 396 17.30 25.16 -9.45
CA PHE A 396 18.45 25.96 -9.88
C PHE A 396 18.76 25.68 -11.36
N ARG A 397 19.57 26.58 -11.96
CA ARG A 397 19.97 26.48 -13.36
C ARG A 397 21.35 27.11 -13.57
N HIS A 398 22.07 26.61 -14.57
CA HIS A 398 23.39 27.10 -14.92
C HIS A 398 24.41 27.05 -13.77
N VAL A 399 24.38 25.99 -12.97
CA VAL A 399 25.30 25.77 -11.87
C VAL A 399 26.54 25.07 -12.40
N SER A 400 27.72 25.74 -12.26
CA SER A 400 29.02 25.20 -12.67
C SER A 400 30.06 25.46 -11.58
N PHE A 401 30.72 24.42 -11.13
CA PHE A 401 31.85 24.47 -10.19
C PHE A 401 32.62 23.17 -10.23
N THR A 402 33.85 23.19 -9.69
CA THR A 402 34.70 22.01 -9.55
C THR A 402 35.19 21.91 -8.11
N VAL A 403 35.20 20.69 -7.57
CA VAL A 403 35.83 20.34 -6.29
C VAL A 403 36.95 19.38 -6.59
N ALA A 404 38.17 19.75 -6.30
CA ALA A 404 39.32 18.89 -6.56
C ALA A 404 39.38 17.73 -5.54
N ALA A 405 40.14 16.70 -5.89
CA ALA A 405 40.32 15.56 -5.00
C ALA A 405 40.98 16.00 -3.68
N GLY A 406 40.32 15.73 -2.57
CA GLY A 406 40.78 16.10 -1.23
C GLY A 406 40.38 17.48 -0.75
N GLU A 407 39.60 18.24 -1.52
CA GLU A 407 39.05 19.55 -1.12
C GLU A 407 37.70 19.44 -0.46
N THR A 408 37.41 20.40 0.41
CA THR A 408 36.11 20.60 1.06
C THR A 408 35.37 21.78 0.44
N LEU A 409 34.17 21.54 -0.11
CA LEU A 409 33.28 22.58 -0.61
C LEU A 409 32.18 22.87 0.43
N GLY A 410 32.09 24.13 0.85
CA GLY A 410 30.95 24.65 1.60
C GLY A 410 29.84 25.13 0.66
N VAL A 411 28.60 24.72 0.91
CA VAL A 411 27.41 25.17 0.18
C VAL A 411 26.47 25.87 1.15
N VAL A 412 26.31 27.19 0.99
CA VAL A 412 25.42 27.98 1.85
C VAL A 412 24.31 28.63 1.05
N GLY A 413 23.18 28.89 1.70
CA GLY A 413 22.04 29.58 1.09
C GLY A 413 20.80 29.49 1.97
N ALA A 414 19.81 30.31 1.68
CA ALA A 414 18.53 30.30 2.37
C ALA A 414 17.84 28.94 2.29
N THR A 415 16.89 28.68 3.20
CA THR A 415 16.01 27.50 3.10
C THR A 415 15.28 27.51 1.76
N GLY A 416 15.32 26.38 1.05
CA GLY A 416 14.71 26.25 -0.29
C GLY A 416 15.59 26.75 -1.45
N SER A 417 16.86 27.13 -1.23
CA SER A 417 17.79 27.54 -2.31
C SER A 417 18.28 26.39 -3.20
N GLY A 418 18.02 25.13 -2.84
CA GLY A 418 18.39 23.95 -3.62
C GLY A 418 19.61 23.16 -3.14
N LYS A 419 20.12 23.43 -1.92
CA LYS A 419 21.28 22.73 -1.33
C LYS A 419 21.12 21.20 -1.33
N SER A 420 20.01 20.71 -0.75
CA SER A 420 19.71 19.27 -0.71
C SER A 420 19.53 18.68 -2.10
N ALA A 421 18.90 19.41 -3.02
CA ALA A 421 18.74 18.97 -4.41
C ALA A 421 20.10 18.80 -5.11
N LEU A 422 21.08 19.68 -4.82
CA LEU A 422 22.43 19.55 -5.35
C LEU A 422 23.11 18.26 -4.88
N LEU A 423 22.97 17.91 -3.57
CA LEU A 423 23.49 16.65 -3.02
C LEU A 423 22.75 15.43 -3.57
N ASP A 424 21.45 15.52 -3.78
CA ASP A 424 20.63 14.48 -4.37
C ASP A 424 21.04 14.13 -5.82
N LEU A 425 21.50 15.12 -6.57
CA LEU A 425 22.04 14.90 -7.93
C LEU A 425 23.38 14.14 -7.90
N ILE A 426 24.26 14.42 -6.93
CA ILE A 426 25.54 13.73 -6.77
C ILE A 426 25.32 12.24 -6.46
N THR A 427 24.34 11.95 -5.61
CA THR A 427 23.98 10.56 -5.26
C THR A 427 23.21 9.83 -6.36
N ARG A 428 22.88 10.53 -7.46
CA ARG A 428 21.94 10.06 -8.48
C ARG A 428 20.64 9.53 -7.85
N THR A 429 20.15 10.22 -6.83
CA THR A 429 18.77 10.08 -6.37
C THR A 429 17.82 10.65 -7.41
N TRP A 430 18.27 11.70 -8.09
CA TRP A 430 17.69 12.33 -9.28
C TRP A 430 18.77 12.52 -10.33
N ASP A 431 18.40 12.48 -11.61
CA ASP A 431 19.28 12.90 -12.69
C ASP A 431 19.07 14.41 -12.98
N PRO A 432 20.12 15.16 -13.40
CA PRO A 432 19.97 16.56 -13.77
C PRO A 432 19.02 16.74 -14.96
N THR A 433 18.30 17.86 -14.98
CA THR A 433 17.39 18.18 -16.10
C THR A 433 18.16 18.74 -17.29
N GLU A 434 19.23 19.50 -17.02
CA GLU A 434 20.16 20.09 -18.01
C GLU A 434 21.59 19.95 -17.49
N GLY A 435 22.57 19.93 -18.37
CA GLY A 435 24.00 19.83 -18.06
C GLY A 435 24.42 18.43 -17.62
N GLU A 436 25.64 18.32 -17.09
CA GLU A 436 26.21 17.04 -16.65
C GLU A 436 27.03 17.17 -15.37
N ILE A 437 27.13 16.09 -14.62
CA ILE A 437 27.97 15.98 -13.43
C ILE A 437 29.02 14.90 -13.71
N LEU A 438 30.28 15.21 -13.46
CA LEU A 438 31.38 14.29 -13.70
C LEU A 438 32.07 13.91 -12.39
N LEU A 439 32.50 12.66 -12.30
CA LEU A 439 33.35 12.11 -11.25
C LEU A 439 34.66 11.65 -11.89
N ASP A 440 35.78 12.25 -11.52
CA ASP A 440 37.10 12.03 -12.16
C ASP A 440 37.04 12.14 -13.70
N GLY A 441 36.28 13.11 -14.22
CA GLY A 441 36.09 13.34 -15.65
C GLY A 441 35.15 12.37 -16.36
N ILE A 442 34.50 11.44 -15.62
CA ILE A 442 33.50 10.49 -16.15
C ILE A 442 32.12 10.98 -15.78
N PRO A 443 31.18 11.16 -16.73
CA PRO A 443 29.80 11.50 -16.42
C PRO A 443 29.16 10.46 -15.48
N ILE A 444 28.54 10.91 -14.37
CA ILE A 444 28.00 9.99 -13.36
C ILE A 444 26.89 9.09 -13.90
N HIS A 445 26.18 9.50 -14.97
CA HIS A 445 25.16 8.69 -15.62
C HIS A 445 25.73 7.51 -16.42
N GLU A 446 27.02 7.54 -16.76
CA GLU A 446 27.73 6.43 -17.41
C GLU A 446 28.31 5.42 -16.41
N LEU A 447 28.27 5.72 -15.10
CA LEU A 447 28.69 4.82 -14.03
C LEU A 447 27.52 3.93 -13.57
N SER A 448 27.85 2.72 -13.06
CA SER A 448 26.83 1.97 -12.35
C SER A 448 26.46 2.67 -11.03
N LEU A 449 25.18 2.63 -10.65
CA LEU A 449 24.72 3.23 -9.39
C LEU A 449 25.43 2.64 -8.17
N GLU A 450 25.79 1.35 -8.25
CA GLU A 450 26.53 0.67 -7.18
C GLU A 450 27.96 1.23 -7.05
N ALA A 451 28.67 1.37 -8.17
CA ALA A 451 30.04 1.90 -8.17
C ALA A 451 30.08 3.36 -7.69
N LEU A 452 29.14 4.20 -8.17
CA LEU A 452 29.03 5.60 -7.73
C LEU A 452 28.74 5.68 -6.23
N ARG A 453 27.69 5.01 -5.77
CA ARG A 453 27.23 5.11 -4.37
C ARG A 453 28.16 4.44 -3.37
N ARG A 454 29.03 3.54 -3.81
CA ARG A 454 30.09 2.97 -2.97
C ARG A 454 31.12 4.01 -2.55
N GLU A 455 31.40 4.99 -3.42
CA GLU A 455 32.33 6.09 -3.14
C GLU A 455 31.77 7.16 -2.19
N LEU A 456 30.45 7.14 -1.95
CA LEU A 456 29.75 8.20 -1.23
C LEU A 456 29.41 7.80 0.22
N GLY A 457 29.71 8.70 1.16
CA GLY A 457 29.15 8.70 2.52
C GLY A 457 28.18 9.86 2.64
N VAL A 458 26.90 9.59 2.91
CA VAL A 458 25.84 10.59 2.87
C VAL A 458 25.17 10.73 4.23
N VAL A 459 25.07 11.95 4.71
CA VAL A 459 24.25 12.32 5.87
C VAL A 459 23.14 13.23 5.37
N PRO A 460 21.91 12.72 5.24
CA PRO A 460 20.76 13.52 4.79
C PRO A 460 20.24 14.43 5.89
N GLN A 461 19.55 15.50 5.51
CA GLN A 461 18.92 16.45 6.42
C GLN A 461 17.91 15.76 7.37
N GLU A 462 17.03 14.91 6.83
CA GLU A 462 16.14 14.06 7.64
C GLU A 462 16.80 12.71 7.88
N THR A 463 17.25 12.51 9.10
CA THR A 463 17.93 11.27 9.50
C THR A 463 16.94 10.15 9.81
N VAL A 464 17.05 9.06 9.10
CA VAL A 464 16.28 7.83 9.33
C VAL A 464 17.19 6.75 9.94
N LEU A 465 16.76 6.21 11.09
CA LEU A 465 17.34 5.03 11.70
C LEU A 465 16.32 3.90 11.66
N PHE A 466 16.79 2.69 11.36
CA PHE A 466 15.95 1.50 11.32
C PHE A 466 15.68 0.95 12.70
N SER A 467 14.54 0.27 12.88
CA SER A 467 14.18 -0.43 14.11
C SER A 467 15.02 -1.70 14.26
N ASP A 468 16.29 -1.49 14.53
CA ASP A 468 17.33 -2.53 14.67
C ASP A 468 18.35 -2.06 15.71
N THR A 469 19.40 -2.83 15.97
CA THR A 469 20.47 -2.46 16.89
C THR A 469 21.21 -1.21 16.42
N ILE A 470 21.86 -0.49 17.34
CA ILE A 470 22.75 0.62 17.01
C ILE A 470 23.85 0.09 16.07
N GLN A 471 24.44 -1.06 16.37
CA GLN A 471 25.45 -1.72 15.53
C GLN A 471 24.95 -1.85 14.07
N SER A 472 23.80 -2.51 13.85
CA SER A 472 23.23 -2.72 12.52
C SER A 472 22.95 -1.40 11.79
N ASN A 473 22.56 -0.36 12.53
CA ASN A 473 22.34 0.97 11.96
C ASN A 473 23.65 1.62 11.50
N LEU A 474 24.74 1.48 12.26
CA LEU A 474 26.03 2.07 11.89
C LEU A 474 26.76 1.28 10.79
N THR A 475 26.58 -0.05 10.75
CA THR A 475 27.15 -0.90 9.69
C THR A 475 26.31 -0.96 8.42
N TYR A 476 25.19 -0.23 8.36
CA TYR A 476 24.28 -0.30 7.21
C TYR A 476 24.96 0.02 5.89
N GLY A 477 25.02 -0.99 4.99
CA GLY A 477 25.68 -0.87 3.68
C GLY A 477 27.21 -0.98 3.73
N THR A 478 27.76 -1.53 4.83
CA THR A 478 29.18 -1.86 4.98
C THR A 478 29.37 -3.37 5.24
N SER A 479 30.63 -3.83 5.28
CA SER A 479 30.95 -5.17 5.79
C SER A 479 30.96 -5.20 7.34
N ASP A 480 30.93 -6.41 7.90
CA ASP A 480 30.96 -6.59 9.36
C ASP A 480 32.25 -6.07 10.03
N ASP A 481 33.33 -5.91 9.26
CA ASP A 481 34.62 -5.37 9.72
C ASP A 481 34.70 -3.82 9.66
N ALA A 482 33.56 -3.15 9.49
CA ALA A 482 33.54 -1.68 9.45
C ALA A 482 34.03 -1.09 10.78
N PRO A 483 34.81 0.02 10.75
CA PRO A 483 35.38 0.62 11.94
C PRO A 483 34.33 1.45 12.71
N VAL A 484 33.36 0.76 13.29
CA VAL A 484 32.19 1.39 13.92
C VAL A 484 32.56 2.20 15.16
N ASP A 485 33.48 1.67 15.98
CA ASP A 485 33.95 2.37 17.19
C ASP A 485 34.61 3.70 16.83
N TRP A 486 35.53 3.68 15.85
CA TRP A 486 36.16 4.89 15.35
C TRP A 486 35.16 5.91 14.79
N ALA A 487 34.21 5.42 14.00
CA ALA A 487 33.19 6.29 13.41
C ALA A 487 32.25 6.89 14.48
N ALA A 488 31.94 6.13 15.54
CA ALA A 488 31.17 6.60 16.66
C ALA A 488 31.94 7.64 17.49
N ASP A 489 33.25 7.47 17.66
CA ASP A 489 34.12 8.44 18.35
C ASP A 489 34.17 9.78 17.61
N VAL A 490 34.44 9.75 16.30
CA VAL A 490 34.47 10.96 15.46
C VAL A 490 33.12 11.69 15.49
N ALA A 491 32.01 10.95 15.47
CA ALA A 491 30.67 11.51 15.57
C ALA A 491 30.25 11.89 16.99
N GLN A 492 31.14 11.80 17.99
CA GLN A 492 30.86 12.09 19.41
C GLN A 492 29.64 11.29 19.94
N LEU A 493 29.49 10.03 19.49
CA LEU A 493 28.35 9.18 19.85
C LEU A 493 28.70 8.12 20.91
N THR A 494 29.98 7.87 21.15
CA THR A 494 30.48 6.78 22.01
C THR A 494 29.94 6.87 23.45
N GLU A 495 29.93 8.04 24.06
CA GLU A 495 29.38 8.24 25.41
C GLU A 495 27.88 7.92 25.42
N THR A 496 27.13 8.44 24.44
CA THR A 496 25.71 8.13 24.31
C THR A 496 25.44 6.62 24.18
N ILE A 497 26.28 5.90 23.45
CA ILE A 497 26.15 4.44 23.29
C ILE A 497 26.45 3.71 24.63
N ARG A 498 27.44 4.18 25.40
CA ARG A 498 27.79 3.62 26.71
C ARG A 498 26.70 3.81 27.77
N ASP A 499 25.90 4.87 27.66
CA ASP A 499 24.77 5.13 28.55
C ASP A 499 23.62 4.14 28.37
N PHE A 500 23.55 3.45 27.26
CA PHE A 500 22.57 2.41 27.03
C PHE A 500 23.00 1.07 27.65
N PRO A 501 22.12 0.37 28.39
CA PRO A 501 22.46 -0.91 29.04
C PRO A 501 23.00 -1.99 28.09
N GLY A 502 22.58 -1.95 26.82
CA GLY A 502 23.01 -2.89 25.77
C GLY A 502 24.15 -2.37 24.90
N GLY A 503 24.66 -1.15 25.12
CA GLY A 503 25.67 -0.53 24.26
C GLY A 503 25.26 -0.59 22.79
N PHE A 504 26.14 -1.01 21.91
CA PHE A 504 25.89 -1.19 20.48
C PHE A 504 24.77 -2.22 20.14
N ALA A 505 24.47 -3.17 21.03
CA ALA A 505 23.39 -4.14 20.85
C ALA A 505 22.01 -3.58 21.22
N THR A 506 21.93 -2.33 21.67
CA THR A 506 20.66 -1.69 22.00
C THR A 506 19.80 -1.55 20.75
N ILE A 507 18.55 -2.05 20.83
CA ILE A 507 17.57 -1.96 19.76
C ILE A 507 16.93 -0.55 19.79
N LEU A 508 16.96 0.12 18.66
CA LEU A 508 16.28 1.39 18.46
C LEU A 508 14.81 1.15 18.12
N GLY A 509 13.90 1.92 18.70
CA GLY A 509 12.49 1.91 18.34
C GLY A 509 12.24 2.49 16.93
N GLU A 510 10.97 2.54 16.52
CA GLU A 510 10.59 3.09 15.22
C GLU A 510 11.23 4.46 14.97
N ARG A 511 11.93 4.59 13.84
CA ARG A 511 12.68 5.80 13.45
C ARG A 511 13.64 6.30 14.55
N GLY A 512 14.17 5.40 15.39
CA GLY A 512 15.11 5.77 16.46
C GLY A 512 14.48 6.64 17.55
N ILE A 513 13.22 6.40 17.92
CA ILE A 513 12.47 7.22 18.89
C ILE A 513 13.19 7.38 20.25
N ASN A 514 14.08 6.46 20.58
CA ASN A 514 14.86 6.45 21.82
C ASN A 514 16.05 7.43 21.79
N LEU A 515 16.34 8.05 20.64
CA LEU A 515 17.42 9.01 20.47
C LEU A 515 16.87 10.42 20.27
N SER A 516 17.59 11.42 20.80
CA SER A 516 17.32 12.82 20.49
C SER A 516 17.65 13.15 19.01
N GLY A 517 17.18 14.29 18.51
CA GLY A 517 17.48 14.76 17.15
C GLY A 517 18.99 14.81 16.86
N GLY A 518 19.76 15.41 17.74
CA GLY A 518 21.22 15.48 17.61
C GLY A 518 21.90 14.12 17.70
N GLN A 519 21.41 13.20 18.55
CA GLN A 519 21.94 11.83 18.62
C GLN A 519 21.66 11.05 17.32
N LYS A 520 20.49 11.26 16.68
CA LYS A 520 20.18 10.67 15.37
C LYS A 520 21.11 11.19 14.28
N GLN A 521 21.37 12.51 14.26
CA GLN A 521 22.31 13.11 13.30
C GLN A 521 23.72 12.55 13.49
N ARG A 522 24.19 12.43 14.73
CA ARG A 522 25.50 11.82 15.04
C ARG A 522 25.57 10.35 14.63
N ALA A 523 24.49 9.58 14.81
CA ALA A 523 24.43 8.20 14.34
C ALA A 523 24.47 8.09 12.81
N ALA A 524 23.81 9.00 12.08
CA ALA A 524 23.91 9.05 10.63
C ALA A 524 25.30 9.44 10.14
N LEU A 525 25.97 10.37 10.85
CA LEU A 525 27.35 10.73 10.57
C LEU A 525 28.29 9.53 10.76
N ALA A 526 28.17 8.82 11.90
CA ALA A 526 28.93 7.61 12.16
C ALA A 526 28.70 6.54 11.08
N ARG A 527 27.45 6.33 10.64
CA ARG A 527 27.10 5.44 9.52
C ARG A 527 27.82 5.83 8.22
N ALA A 528 27.83 7.12 7.88
CA ALA A 528 28.47 7.61 6.67
C ALA A 528 29.99 7.40 6.70
N LEU A 529 30.61 7.68 7.85
CA LEU A 529 32.07 7.55 8.05
C LEU A 529 32.54 6.09 8.13
N ALA A 530 31.74 5.19 8.72
CA ALA A 530 32.05 3.76 8.84
C ALA A 530 32.30 3.10 7.47
N ARG A 531 31.73 3.65 6.40
CA ARG A 531 31.93 3.20 5.02
C ARG A 531 33.32 3.55 4.44
N ARG A 532 34.09 4.44 5.09
CA ARG A 532 35.34 5.01 4.58
C ARG A 532 35.21 5.53 3.15
N PRO A 533 34.25 6.41 2.86
CA PRO A 533 33.98 6.88 1.50
C PRO A 533 35.10 7.78 0.97
N SER A 534 35.23 7.87 -0.37
CA SER A 534 36.12 8.85 -1.04
C SER A 534 35.50 10.25 -1.05
N ILE A 535 34.17 10.34 -1.02
CA ILE A 535 33.41 11.60 -1.00
C ILE A 535 32.43 11.58 0.16
N VAL A 536 32.41 12.64 0.97
CA VAL A 536 31.49 12.83 2.10
C VAL A 536 30.51 13.94 1.75
N LEU A 537 29.22 13.65 1.84
CA LEU A 537 28.13 14.60 1.60
C LEU A 537 27.36 14.82 2.91
N LEU A 538 27.37 16.06 3.42
CA LEU A 538 26.69 16.45 4.65
C LEU A 538 25.60 17.47 4.32
N ASP A 539 24.33 17.13 4.58
CA ASP A 539 23.17 18.02 4.39
C ASP A 539 22.62 18.44 5.75
N ASP A 540 22.92 19.64 6.18
CA ASP A 540 22.54 20.21 7.47
C ASP A 540 22.75 19.21 8.65
N ALA A 541 23.84 18.44 8.57
CA ALA A 541 24.10 17.24 9.39
C ALA A 541 24.27 17.53 10.90
N LEU A 542 24.50 18.80 11.28
CA LEU A 542 24.75 19.23 12.66
C LEU A 542 23.68 20.21 13.19
N SER A 543 22.60 20.42 12.47
CA SER A 543 21.58 21.43 12.81
C SER A 543 20.85 21.20 14.14
N ALA A 544 20.78 19.96 14.61
CA ALA A 544 20.16 19.60 15.90
C ALA A 544 21.16 19.26 17.00
N VAL A 545 22.46 19.54 16.77
CA VAL A 545 23.55 19.31 17.72
C VAL A 545 23.85 20.63 18.45
N ASP A 546 24.18 20.55 19.71
CA ASP A 546 24.60 21.73 20.51
C ASP A 546 25.97 22.24 20.03
N THR A 547 26.26 23.53 20.29
CA THR A 547 27.44 24.23 19.79
C THR A 547 28.77 23.62 20.26
N HIS A 548 28.81 23.09 21.50
CA HIS A 548 30.03 22.49 22.05
C HIS A 548 30.31 21.15 21.35
N THR A 549 29.32 20.31 21.19
CA THR A 549 29.43 19.03 20.48
C THR A 549 29.66 19.25 18.97
N GLU A 550 29.04 20.28 18.37
CA GLU A 550 29.29 20.67 16.97
C GLU A 550 30.76 20.99 16.74
N ALA A 551 31.37 21.82 17.60
CA ALA A 551 32.79 22.17 17.50
C ALA A 551 33.71 20.94 17.61
N ALA A 552 33.40 20.00 18.52
CA ALA A 552 34.17 18.78 18.68
C ALA A 552 34.05 17.86 17.44
N ILE A 553 32.85 17.74 16.88
CA ILE A 553 32.61 16.97 15.65
C ILE A 553 33.36 17.60 14.46
N LEU A 554 33.27 18.94 14.29
CA LEU A 554 33.97 19.65 13.20
C LEU A 554 35.49 19.47 13.29
N HIS A 555 36.05 19.52 14.50
CA HIS A 555 37.49 19.26 14.71
C HIS A 555 37.85 17.80 14.31
N GLY A 556 37.10 16.80 14.79
CA GLY A 556 37.31 15.39 14.39
C GLY A 556 37.10 15.16 12.88
N LEU A 557 36.11 15.82 12.31
CA LEU A 557 35.85 15.75 10.87
C LEU A 557 37.00 16.31 10.04
N HIS A 558 37.63 17.42 10.46
CA HIS A 558 38.75 18.01 9.73
C HIS A 558 39.89 17.00 9.53
N GLU A 559 40.23 16.22 10.56
CA GLU A 559 41.23 15.15 10.45
C GLU A 559 40.79 14.01 9.52
N VAL A 560 39.52 13.63 9.59
CA VAL A 560 38.95 12.52 8.79
C VAL A 560 38.78 12.91 7.32
N LEU A 561 38.47 14.17 7.05
CA LEU A 561 38.28 14.71 5.71
C LEU A 561 39.61 15.02 5.03
N ALA A 562 40.71 15.09 5.76
CA ALA A 562 42.03 15.28 5.16
C ALA A 562 42.32 14.24 4.07
N GLY A 563 42.47 14.69 2.84
CA GLY A 563 42.68 13.84 1.66
C GLY A 563 41.42 13.15 1.10
N ARG A 564 40.22 13.48 1.60
CA ARG A 564 38.91 13.08 1.05
C ARG A 564 38.20 14.29 0.49
N THR A 565 37.39 14.11 -0.53
CA THR A 565 36.53 15.19 -1.01
C THR A 565 35.28 15.30 -0.13
N ALA A 566 34.96 16.53 0.27
CA ALA A 566 33.76 16.75 1.10
C ALA A 566 32.88 17.86 0.52
N ILE A 567 31.57 17.69 0.64
CA ILE A 567 30.60 18.75 0.34
C ILE A 567 29.70 18.91 1.57
N ILE A 568 29.77 20.08 2.18
CA ILE A 568 29.02 20.41 3.38
C ILE A 568 27.99 21.48 3.02
N ALA A 569 26.73 21.05 2.88
CA ALA A 569 25.60 21.95 2.74
C ALA A 569 25.08 22.34 4.14
N SER A 570 25.04 23.62 4.45
CA SER A 570 24.54 24.10 5.72
C SER A 570 23.84 25.46 5.58
N HIS A 571 22.92 25.73 6.48
CA HIS A 571 22.38 27.06 6.69
C HIS A 571 23.21 27.83 7.74
N ARG A 572 24.08 27.14 8.52
CA ARG A 572 25.02 27.72 9.48
C ARG A 572 26.38 27.95 8.84
N VAL A 573 26.85 29.18 8.92
CA VAL A 573 28.16 29.54 8.35
C VAL A 573 29.30 28.92 9.18
N SER A 574 29.13 28.72 10.48
CA SER A 574 30.09 28.04 11.36
C SER A 574 30.54 26.68 10.83
N ALA A 575 29.63 25.91 10.27
CA ALA A 575 29.88 24.56 9.78
C ALA A 575 30.72 24.50 8.49
N ILE A 576 30.81 25.61 7.73
CA ILE A 576 31.48 25.69 6.43
C ILE A 576 32.63 26.70 6.39
N ARG A 577 32.92 27.37 7.51
CA ARG A 577 33.92 28.44 7.60
C ARG A 577 35.31 27.98 7.15
N ASP A 578 35.65 26.75 7.54
CA ASP A 578 36.99 26.17 7.28
C ASP A 578 37.03 25.37 5.97
N ALA A 579 36.00 25.50 5.11
CA ALA A 579 36.01 24.89 3.78
C ALA A 579 36.99 25.59 2.85
N ASP A 580 37.67 24.82 1.96
CA ASP A 580 38.61 25.33 0.99
C ASP A 580 37.97 26.31 0.00
N HIS A 581 36.71 25.98 -0.40
CA HIS A 581 35.87 26.82 -1.23
C HIS A 581 34.44 26.84 -0.69
N ILE A 582 33.80 27.99 -0.86
CA ILE A 582 32.38 28.20 -0.46
C ILE A 582 31.62 28.72 -1.68
N ILE A 583 30.47 28.13 -1.97
CA ILE A 583 29.49 28.66 -2.93
C ILE A 583 28.22 29.09 -2.21
N VAL A 584 27.65 30.21 -2.67
CA VAL A 584 26.38 30.74 -2.17
C VAL A 584 25.30 30.49 -3.20
N LEU A 585 24.34 29.65 -2.83
CA LEU A 585 23.15 29.38 -3.63
C LEU A 585 22.02 30.35 -3.28
N ASP A 586 21.61 31.16 -4.24
CA ASP A 586 20.45 32.05 -4.10
C ASP A 586 19.76 32.24 -5.47
N ASN A 587 18.45 32.50 -5.45
CA ASN A 587 17.65 32.76 -6.64
C ASN A 587 17.84 31.74 -7.80
N GLY A 588 18.08 30.47 -7.44
CA GLY A 588 18.21 29.39 -8.42
C GLY A 588 19.57 29.30 -9.15
N GLY A 589 20.63 29.86 -8.58
CA GLY A 589 21.98 29.75 -9.13
C GLY A 589 23.07 30.03 -8.08
N VAL A 590 24.33 29.90 -8.48
CA VAL A 590 25.49 30.31 -7.69
C VAL A 590 25.70 31.81 -7.86
N VAL A 591 25.53 32.58 -6.79
CA VAL A 591 25.65 34.05 -6.81
C VAL A 591 27.02 34.53 -6.36
N GLU A 592 27.67 33.78 -5.46
CA GLU A 592 29.02 34.08 -4.97
C GLU A 592 29.83 32.79 -4.83
N ALA A 593 31.11 32.85 -5.07
CA ALA A 593 32.07 31.78 -4.84
C ALA A 593 33.43 32.35 -4.40
N GLY A 594 34.13 31.65 -3.50
CA GLY A 594 35.45 32.02 -2.98
C GLY A 594 35.73 31.40 -1.61
N THR A 595 36.81 31.79 -0.96
CA THR A 595 37.13 31.41 0.41
C THR A 595 36.31 32.24 1.41
N HIS A 596 36.29 31.82 2.67
CA HIS A 596 35.62 32.58 3.75
C HIS A 596 36.05 34.05 3.79
N ASP A 597 37.39 34.32 3.77
CA ASP A 597 37.95 35.65 3.88
C ASP A 597 37.58 36.52 2.68
N GLU A 598 37.64 35.97 1.47
CA GLU A 598 37.24 36.66 0.24
C GLU A 598 35.77 37.06 0.23
N LEU A 599 34.89 36.13 0.61
CA LEU A 599 33.45 36.37 0.65
C LEU A 599 33.05 37.32 1.77
N PHE A 600 33.74 37.24 2.92
CA PHE A 600 33.54 38.18 4.04
C PHE A 600 33.93 39.59 3.64
N ALA A 601 35.10 39.76 2.96
CA ALA A 601 35.58 41.05 2.48
C ALA A 601 34.67 41.71 1.45
N ARG A 602 34.05 40.91 0.57
CA ARG A 602 33.08 41.38 -0.47
C ARG A 602 31.79 41.98 0.12
N ARG A 603 31.42 41.66 1.35
CA ARG A 603 30.18 42.09 2.04
C ARG A 603 28.90 41.85 1.23
N GLY A 604 28.86 40.75 0.50
CA GLY A 604 27.75 40.37 -0.35
C GLY A 604 26.69 39.53 0.37
N ARG A 605 26.13 38.57 -0.34
CA ARG A 605 25.09 37.67 0.18
C ARG A 605 25.61 36.78 1.31
N TYR A 606 26.83 36.26 1.19
CA TYR A 606 27.50 35.49 2.24
C TYR A 606 27.59 36.26 3.54
N TRP A 607 28.09 37.51 3.48
CA TRP A 607 28.20 38.38 4.66
C TRP A 607 26.83 38.65 5.31
N SER A 608 25.80 38.87 4.48
CA SER A 608 24.43 39.09 5.00
C SER A 608 23.86 37.88 5.74
N LEU A 609 24.16 36.67 5.29
CA LEU A 609 23.76 35.44 5.97
C LEU A 609 24.50 35.26 7.29
N LEU A 610 25.83 35.50 7.29
CA LEU A 610 26.66 35.44 8.50
C LEU A 610 26.24 36.46 9.56
N SER A 611 26.04 37.73 9.17
CA SER A 611 25.65 38.79 10.07
C SER A 611 24.27 38.53 10.70
N ARG A 612 23.37 37.97 9.94
CA ARG A 612 22.05 37.59 10.46
C ARG A 612 22.17 36.45 11.47
N GLN A 613 22.98 35.44 11.21
CA GLN A 613 23.21 34.35 12.14
C GLN A 613 23.85 34.84 13.44
N GLN A 614 24.88 35.69 13.38
CA GLN A 614 25.51 36.28 14.57
C GLN A 614 24.51 37.05 15.43
N LEU A 615 23.61 37.80 14.82
CA LEU A 615 22.54 38.49 15.53
C LEU A 615 21.54 37.52 16.19
N GLU A 616 21.23 36.42 15.53
CA GLU A 616 20.34 35.35 16.09
C GLU A 616 21.03 34.67 17.30
N ASP A 617 22.33 34.35 17.21
CA ASP A 617 23.13 33.76 18.28
C ASP A 617 23.27 34.74 19.51
N GLU A 618 23.52 36.01 19.26
CA GLU A 618 23.60 37.05 20.30
C GLU A 618 22.26 37.24 21.05
N VAL A 619 21.14 37.14 20.35
CA VAL A 619 19.80 37.21 20.93
C VAL A 619 19.50 35.98 21.78
N GLU A 620 19.90 34.78 21.34
CA GLU A 620 19.73 33.56 22.13
C GLU A 620 20.58 33.56 23.40
N GLU A 621 21.83 33.98 23.31
CA GLU A 621 22.70 34.14 24.50
C GLU A 621 22.19 35.23 25.47
N GLY A 622 21.68 36.33 24.93
CA GLY A 622 21.13 37.43 25.74
C GLY A 622 19.84 37.08 26.48
N VAL A 623 19.03 36.20 25.96
CA VAL A 623 17.78 35.70 26.58
C VAL A 623 18.07 34.57 27.59
N GLY A 624 19.15 33.81 27.41
CA GLY A 624 19.57 32.75 28.36
C GLY A 624 20.28 33.26 29.62
N GLY A 625 20.68 34.54 29.66
CA GLY A 625 21.40 35.19 30.76
C GLY A 625 20.54 36.11 31.68
N ALA A 626 19.23 36.19 31.47
CA ALA A 626 18.27 36.96 32.28
C ALA A 626 17.31 35.97 33.06
#